data_136b0343a920185bee7b834c7627e88b
#
_entry.id   136b0343a920185bee7b834c7627e88b
#
_cell.length_a   1.000
_cell.length_b   1.000
_cell.length_c   1.000
_cell.angle_alpha   90.00
_cell.angle_beta   90.00
_cell.angle_gamma   90.00
#
_symmetry.space_group_name_H-M   'P 1'
#
loop_
_entity.id
_entity.type
_entity.pdbx_description
1 polymer ?
#
loop_
_entity_poly.entity_id
_entity_poly.type
_entity_poly.pdbx_seq_one_letter_code
_entity_poly.pdbx_strand_id
1 'polypeptide(L)'
;MSKDDLLCWRLFAVVQLFPEIPPPEVLAWLTQGCRESDGNIGLAHLQAMSLEALEVTFPGDAGKVTISRWQSLMSCLQGQLPPHLTLAENRRQPQQLRVAFSSLDGITVNGHFGQSHLFFIYAFDSDGPYLMALRRTPVSHEGEESNETRARLISDCHLLFCEAIGGPAAARVIRHNIHPIKVLPGVSIASQLAALQRMLTENMPPWLARRLGKSNPLENRLFS
;
A
#
# COMPACT_ATOMS: atom_id res chain seq x y z
N MET A 1 -4.59 8.94 10.65
CA MET A 1 -4.19 9.40 9.31
C MET A 1 -4.43 10.90 9.22
N SER A 2 -3.45 11.69 8.73
CA SER A 2 -3.62 13.14 8.59
C SER A 2 -4.56 13.47 7.43
N LYS A 3 -5.08 14.75 7.38
CA LYS A 3 -5.89 15.18 6.22
C LYS A 3 -5.11 15.13 4.91
N ASP A 4 -3.81 15.40 4.98
CA ASP A 4 -2.91 15.36 3.81
C ASP A 4 -2.69 13.93 3.33
N ASP A 5 -2.61 12.96 4.24
CA ASP A 5 -2.55 11.55 3.88
C ASP A 5 -3.83 11.12 3.14
N LEU A 6 -5.01 11.49 3.66
CA LEU A 6 -6.30 11.18 3.02
C LEU A 6 -6.39 11.75 1.62
N LEU A 7 -5.95 12.99 1.43
CA LEU A 7 -5.90 13.62 0.11
C LEU A 7 -5.00 12.83 -0.85
N CYS A 8 -3.77 12.54 -0.42
CA CYS A 8 -2.84 11.75 -1.22
C CYS A 8 -3.41 10.39 -1.63
N TRP A 9 -4.14 9.72 -0.73
CA TRP A 9 -4.73 8.42 -1.02
C TRP A 9 -5.86 8.47 -2.01
N ARG A 10 -6.71 9.50 -1.94
CA ARG A 10 -7.78 9.71 -2.94
C ARG A 10 -7.19 10.00 -4.31
N LEU A 11 -6.20 10.89 -4.38
CA LEU A 11 -5.50 11.21 -5.63
C LEU A 11 -4.81 9.97 -6.22
N PHE A 12 -4.16 9.18 -5.37
CA PHE A 12 -3.54 7.92 -5.78
C PHE A 12 -4.57 6.92 -6.34
N ALA A 13 -5.73 6.77 -5.69
CA ALA A 13 -6.81 5.93 -6.19
C ALA A 13 -7.33 6.40 -7.54
N VAL A 14 -7.48 7.72 -7.74
CA VAL A 14 -7.92 8.29 -9.03
C VAL A 14 -6.89 8.03 -10.13
N VAL A 15 -5.60 8.23 -9.84
CA VAL A 15 -4.52 7.92 -10.81
C VAL A 15 -4.58 6.45 -11.26
N GLN A 16 -4.85 5.53 -10.35
CA GLN A 16 -4.97 4.11 -10.71
C GLN A 16 -6.19 3.78 -11.59
N LEU A 17 -7.23 4.60 -11.56
CA LEU A 17 -8.39 4.42 -12.42
C LEU A 17 -8.08 4.74 -13.89
N PHE A 18 -7.06 5.53 -14.16
CA PHE A 18 -6.68 6.00 -15.50
C PHE A 18 -5.21 5.69 -15.80
N PRO A 19 -4.81 4.40 -15.87
CA PRO A 19 -3.42 4.01 -16.09
C PRO A 19 -2.88 4.41 -17.47
N GLU A 20 -3.76 4.73 -18.41
CA GLU A 20 -3.44 5.23 -19.74
C GLU A 20 -3.04 6.71 -19.76
N ILE A 21 -3.31 7.46 -18.68
CA ILE A 21 -3.00 8.89 -18.58
C ILE A 21 -1.83 9.06 -17.60
N PRO A 22 -0.79 9.83 -17.97
CA PRO A 22 0.31 10.10 -17.05
C PRO A 22 -0.17 10.75 -15.74
N PRO A 23 0.34 10.34 -14.57
CA PRO A 23 -0.10 10.88 -13.27
C PRO A 23 -0.10 12.42 -13.18
N PRO A 24 0.89 13.15 -13.73
CA PRO A 24 0.86 14.61 -13.71
C PRO A 24 -0.34 15.20 -14.47
N GLU A 25 -0.77 14.55 -15.58
CA GLU A 25 -1.92 15.01 -16.37
C GLU A 25 -3.23 14.73 -15.63
N VAL A 26 -3.35 13.59 -14.92
CA VAL A 26 -4.50 13.32 -14.05
C VAL A 26 -4.60 14.37 -12.95
N LEU A 27 -3.49 14.75 -12.33
CA LEU A 27 -3.47 15.78 -11.30
C LEU A 27 -3.82 17.15 -11.85
N ALA A 28 -3.30 17.53 -13.01
CA ALA A 28 -3.61 18.78 -13.70
C ALA A 28 -5.10 18.85 -14.06
N TRP A 29 -5.68 17.77 -14.57
CA TRP A 29 -7.10 17.65 -14.86
C TRP A 29 -7.97 17.88 -13.63
N LEU A 30 -7.68 17.22 -12.50
CA LEU A 30 -8.40 17.43 -11.25
C LEU A 30 -8.27 18.88 -10.75
N THR A 31 -7.10 19.51 -10.94
CA THR A 31 -6.89 20.93 -10.58
C THR A 31 -7.74 21.87 -11.43
N GLN A 32 -7.89 21.58 -12.73
CA GLN A 32 -8.75 22.37 -13.63
C GLN A 32 -10.24 22.26 -13.28
N GLY A 33 -10.67 21.11 -12.75
CA GLY A 33 -12.01 20.89 -12.24
C GLY A 33 -12.34 21.73 -10.99
N CYS A 34 -11.32 22.24 -10.30
CA CYS A 34 -11.44 23.09 -9.12
C CYS A 34 -11.44 24.59 -9.52
N ARG A 35 -12.58 25.13 -9.95
CA ARG A 35 -12.69 26.51 -10.46
C ARG A 35 -12.40 27.63 -9.46
N GLU A 36 -12.21 27.36 -8.17
CA GLU A 36 -12.15 28.36 -7.11
C GLU A 36 -10.92 28.27 -6.19
N SER A 37 -9.89 27.49 -6.50
CA SER A 37 -8.76 27.34 -5.58
C SER A 37 -7.49 28.01 -6.13
N ASP A 38 -6.71 28.62 -5.25
CA ASP A 38 -5.37 29.18 -5.47
C ASP A 38 -4.33 28.11 -5.95
N GLY A 39 -4.76 27.16 -6.77
CA GLY A 39 -3.94 26.07 -7.28
C GLY A 39 -3.75 24.87 -6.31
N ASN A 40 -4.31 24.91 -5.12
CA ASN A 40 -4.22 23.84 -4.12
C ASN A 40 -5.49 22.98 -4.10
N ILE A 41 -5.35 21.70 -4.40
CA ILE A 41 -6.41 20.70 -4.25
C ILE A 41 -6.52 20.31 -2.77
N GLY A 42 -7.73 20.45 -2.20
CA GLY A 42 -8.06 19.95 -0.86
C GLY A 42 -9.16 18.89 -0.89
N LEU A 43 -9.38 18.19 0.23
CA LEU A 43 -10.44 17.18 0.35
C LEU A 43 -11.83 17.70 0.03
N ALA A 44 -12.15 18.94 0.48
CA ALA A 44 -13.42 19.59 0.21
C ALA A 44 -13.61 19.86 -1.28
N HIS A 45 -12.56 20.25 -1.99
CA HIS A 45 -12.59 20.46 -3.42
C HIS A 45 -12.86 19.17 -4.18
N LEU A 46 -12.20 18.07 -3.82
CA LEU A 46 -12.47 16.76 -4.44
C LEU A 46 -13.92 16.33 -4.27
N GLN A 47 -14.49 16.56 -3.09
CA GLN A 47 -15.87 16.19 -2.78
C GLN A 47 -16.92 17.05 -3.51
N ALA A 48 -16.56 18.28 -3.85
CA ALA A 48 -17.44 19.24 -4.56
C ALA A 48 -17.41 19.06 -6.09
N MET A 49 -16.51 18.27 -6.65
CA MET A 49 -16.43 18.05 -8.09
C MET A 49 -17.68 17.36 -8.63
N SER A 50 -18.20 17.89 -9.73
CA SER A 50 -19.29 17.26 -10.47
C SER A 50 -18.76 16.36 -11.58
N LEU A 51 -19.48 15.28 -11.86
CA LEU A 51 -19.13 14.38 -12.96
C LEU A 51 -19.11 15.13 -14.30
N GLU A 52 -20.10 15.97 -14.56
CA GLU A 52 -20.19 16.74 -15.80
C GLU A 52 -18.97 17.63 -16.04
N ALA A 53 -18.48 18.32 -15.00
CA ALA A 53 -17.30 19.15 -15.13
C ALA A 53 -16.04 18.31 -15.41
N LEU A 54 -15.95 17.12 -14.82
CA LEU A 54 -14.83 16.20 -15.01
C LEU A 54 -14.84 15.56 -16.42
N GLU A 55 -16.01 15.21 -16.95
CA GLU A 55 -16.15 14.70 -18.32
C GLU A 55 -15.74 15.73 -19.37
N VAL A 56 -16.14 16.99 -19.20
CA VAL A 56 -15.82 18.10 -20.12
C VAL A 56 -14.32 18.41 -20.16
N THR A 57 -13.65 18.30 -19.02
CA THR A 57 -12.20 18.64 -18.89
C THR A 57 -11.29 17.41 -18.99
N PHE A 58 -11.82 16.23 -19.25
CA PHE A 58 -11.05 14.99 -19.29
C PHE A 58 -9.93 15.06 -20.33
N PRO A 59 -8.67 14.71 -19.97
CA PRO A 59 -7.53 14.84 -20.86
C PRO A 59 -7.46 13.79 -21.98
N GLY A 60 -8.38 12.81 -21.95
CA GLY A 60 -8.51 11.76 -22.95
C GLY A 60 -9.84 11.81 -23.70
N ASP A 61 -10.21 10.67 -24.28
CA ASP A 61 -11.51 10.49 -24.91
C ASP A 61 -12.54 10.04 -23.87
N ALA A 62 -13.33 10.98 -23.34
CA ALA A 62 -14.36 10.71 -22.33
C ALA A 62 -15.38 9.67 -22.79
N GLY A 63 -15.66 9.58 -24.10
CA GLY A 63 -16.59 8.60 -24.68
C GLY A 63 -16.10 7.15 -24.59
N LYS A 64 -14.80 6.93 -24.38
CA LYS A 64 -14.22 5.60 -24.18
C LYS A 64 -14.18 5.17 -22.71
N VAL A 65 -14.46 6.08 -21.79
CA VAL A 65 -14.50 5.77 -20.36
C VAL A 65 -15.85 5.14 -20.02
N THR A 66 -15.81 3.95 -19.41
CA THR A 66 -17.06 3.24 -19.05
C THR A 66 -17.78 3.96 -17.89
N ILE A 67 -19.10 3.81 -17.86
CA ILE A 67 -19.95 4.34 -16.75
C ILE A 67 -19.43 3.86 -15.39
N SER A 68 -19.05 2.59 -15.28
CA SER A 68 -18.50 2.01 -14.05
C SER A 68 -17.22 2.73 -13.61
N ARG A 69 -16.36 3.13 -14.55
CA ARG A 69 -15.12 3.86 -14.24
C ARG A 69 -15.40 5.28 -13.74
N TRP A 70 -16.38 5.97 -14.33
CA TRP A 70 -16.87 7.25 -13.86
C TRP A 70 -17.48 7.16 -12.45
N GLN A 71 -18.26 6.13 -12.19
CA GLN A 71 -18.81 5.86 -10.86
C GLN A 71 -17.70 5.61 -9.83
N SER A 72 -16.68 4.83 -10.19
CA SER A 72 -15.53 4.57 -9.34
C SER A 72 -14.73 5.85 -9.05
N LEU A 73 -14.57 6.74 -10.04
CA LEU A 73 -13.96 8.05 -9.85
C LEU A 73 -14.73 8.86 -8.81
N MET A 74 -16.04 9.02 -8.99
CA MET A 74 -16.85 9.78 -8.04
C MET A 74 -16.80 9.19 -6.64
N SER A 75 -16.83 7.86 -6.51
CA SER A 75 -16.66 7.17 -5.23
C SER A 75 -15.32 7.49 -4.57
N CYS A 76 -14.22 7.45 -5.34
CA CYS A 76 -12.89 7.82 -4.83
C CYS A 76 -12.82 9.28 -4.36
N LEU A 77 -13.39 10.21 -5.14
CA LEU A 77 -13.43 11.63 -4.78
C LEU A 77 -14.26 11.88 -3.50
N GLN A 78 -15.31 11.09 -3.28
CA GLN A 78 -16.13 11.13 -2.06
C GLN A 78 -15.49 10.37 -0.88
N GLY A 79 -14.40 9.62 -1.09
CA GLY A 79 -13.65 8.92 -0.05
C GLY A 79 -13.97 7.44 0.10
N GLN A 80 -14.72 6.86 -0.83
CA GLN A 80 -14.93 5.42 -0.92
C GLN A 80 -13.80 4.81 -1.75
N LEU A 81 -12.73 4.40 -1.07
CA LEU A 81 -11.55 3.82 -1.73
C LEU A 81 -11.80 2.37 -2.17
N PRO A 82 -11.12 1.90 -3.23
CA PRO A 82 -11.12 0.51 -3.62
C PRO A 82 -10.66 -0.40 -2.45
N PRO A 83 -11.08 -1.67 -2.40
CA PRO A 83 -10.75 -2.58 -1.29
C PRO A 83 -9.25 -2.68 -0.98
N HIS A 84 -8.39 -2.69 -1.99
CA HIS A 84 -6.93 -2.75 -1.83
C HIS A 84 -6.30 -1.46 -1.27
N LEU A 85 -7.05 -0.35 -1.21
CA LEU A 85 -6.66 0.92 -0.61
C LEU A 85 -7.47 1.27 0.65
N THR A 86 -8.41 0.41 1.05
CA THR A 86 -9.25 0.64 2.22
C THR A 86 -8.54 0.17 3.49
N LEU A 87 -8.29 1.11 4.41
CA LEU A 87 -7.64 0.82 5.68
C LEU A 87 -8.64 0.26 6.70
N ALA A 88 -8.25 -0.81 7.39
CA ALA A 88 -9.04 -1.39 8.48
C ALA A 88 -8.42 -1.04 9.85
N GLU A 89 -8.54 0.22 10.26
CA GLU A 89 -7.89 0.74 11.48
C GLU A 89 -8.38 0.05 12.76
N ASN A 90 -9.64 -0.39 12.79
CA ASN A 90 -10.26 -1.01 13.97
C ASN A 90 -9.84 -2.48 14.20
N ARG A 91 -9.07 -3.09 13.30
CA ARG A 91 -8.63 -4.50 13.36
C ARG A 91 -7.24 -4.68 13.98
N ARG A 92 -6.60 -3.60 14.45
CA ARG A 92 -5.27 -3.67 15.06
C ARG A 92 -5.30 -4.45 16.36
N GLN A 93 -4.44 -5.48 16.45
CA GLN A 93 -4.22 -6.26 17.66
C GLN A 93 -2.70 -6.40 17.94
N PRO A 94 -2.30 -6.60 19.22
CA PRO A 94 -0.94 -7.01 19.55
C PRO A 94 -0.62 -8.37 18.91
N GLN A 95 0.68 -8.61 18.62
CA GLN A 95 1.17 -9.92 18.17
C GLN A 95 0.60 -10.43 16.83
N GLN A 96 0.14 -9.53 15.96
CA GLN A 96 -0.24 -9.88 14.60
C GLN A 96 0.99 -9.97 13.70
N LEU A 97 0.96 -10.90 12.73
CA LEU A 97 1.89 -10.86 11.61
C LEU A 97 1.69 -9.56 10.83
N ARG A 98 2.74 -8.77 10.69
CA ARG A 98 2.77 -7.55 9.87
C ARG A 98 3.74 -7.73 8.72
N VAL A 99 3.28 -7.39 7.54
CA VAL A 99 4.01 -7.61 6.29
C VAL A 99 4.03 -6.31 5.49
N ALA A 100 5.21 -5.85 5.12
CA ALA A 100 5.38 -4.72 4.23
C ALA A 100 5.53 -5.19 2.79
N PHE A 101 4.80 -4.57 1.87
CA PHE A 101 4.96 -4.75 0.44
C PHE A 101 5.47 -3.47 -0.19
N SER A 102 6.61 -3.55 -0.88
CA SER A 102 7.11 -2.48 -1.74
C SER A 102 6.36 -2.52 -3.06
N SER A 103 5.48 -1.57 -3.26
CA SER A 103 4.59 -1.52 -4.42
C SER A 103 4.34 -0.09 -4.87
N LEU A 104 4.17 0.11 -6.18
CA LEU A 104 3.80 1.38 -6.79
C LEU A 104 2.29 1.49 -7.01
N ASP A 105 1.59 0.36 -7.09
CA ASP A 105 0.16 0.28 -7.45
C ASP A 105 -0.74 -0.31 -6.36
N GLY A 106 -0.15 -0.96 -5.33
CA GLY A 106 -0.90 -1.67 -4.29
C GLY A 106 -1.52 -3.00 -4.76
N ILE A 107 -1.22 -3.43 -5.97
CA ILE A 107 -1.73 -4.65 -6.60
C ILE A 107 -0.62 -5.66 -6.80
N THR A 108 0.52 -5.21 -7.33
CA THR A 108 1.70 -6.04 -7.60
C THR A 108 2.88 -5.64 -6.73
N VAL A 109 3.77 -6.60 -6.45
CA VAL A 109 5.05 -6.31 -5.79
C VAL A 109 6.04 -5.90 -6.88
N ASN A 110 6.11 -4.61 -7.16
CA ASN A 110 6.90 -4.04 -8.25
C ASN A 110 7.87 -2.94 -7.78
N GLY A 111 8.07 -2.82 -6.47
CA GLY A 111 8.97 -1.83 -5.89
C GLY A 111 10.36 -2.42 -5.61
N HIS A 112 11.40 -1.65 -5.97
CA HIS A 112 12.75 -1.87 -5.50
C HIS A 112 12.93 -1.18 -4.15
N PHE A 113 13.33 -1.89 -3.10
CA PHE A 113 13.37 -1.35 -1.75
C PHE A 113 14.12 0.00 -1.65
N GLY A 114 15.29 0.11 -2.27
CA GLY A 114 16.10 1.32 -2.24
C GLY A 114 15.47 2.55 -2.92
N GLN A 115 14.47 2.34 -3.75
CA GLN A 115 13.74 3.38 -4.49
C GLN A 115 12.28 3.48 -4.07
N SER A 116 11.82 2.62 -3.12
CA SER A 116 10.43 2.62 -2.69
C SER A 116 10.04 3.91 -2.02
N HIS A 117 9.02 4.54 -2.58
CA HIS A 117 8.36 5.71 -2.00
C HIS A 117 7.14 5.33 -1.16
N LEU A 118 6.67 4.09 -1.29
CA LEU A 118 5.42 3.63 -0.71
C LEU A 118 5.52 2.18 -0.25
N PHE A 119 5.02 1.91 0.96
CA PHE A 119 4.86 0.58 1.51
C PHE A 119 3.43 0.33 1.92
N PHE A 120 2.86 -0.76 1.44
CA PHE A 120 1.56 -1.28 1.85
C PHE A 120 1.78 -2.25 3.01
N ILE A 121 1.25 -1.92 4.17
CA ILE A 121 1.39 -2.73 5.38
C ILE A 121 0.13 -3.52 5.60
N TYR A 122 0.24 -4.83 5.49
CA TYR A 122 -0.84 -5.76 5.80
C TYR A 122 -0.61 -6.42 7.16
N ALA A 123 -1.69 -6.67 7.87
CA ALA A 123 -1.71 -7.48 9.07
C ALA A 123 -2.72 -8.63 8.90
N PHE A 124 -2.63 -9.63 9.78
CA PHE A 124 -3.45 -10.84 9.74
C PHE A 124 -4.18 -11.01 11.07
N ASP A 125 -5.48 -11.25 11.01
CA ASP A 125 -6.29 -11.67 12.14
C ASP A 125 -7.08 -12.95 11.83
N SER A 126 -8.12 -13.25 12.62
CA SER A 126 -9.00 -14.44 12.42
C SER A 126 -9.74 -14.41 11.09
N ASP A 127 -10.06 -13.22 10.59
CA ASP A 127 -10.85 -13.02 9.37
C ASP A 127 -9.94 -12.95 8.11
N GLY A 128 -8.62 -13.02 8.30
CA GLY A 128 -7.63 -13.03 7.23
C GLY A 128 -6.81 -11.74 7.13
N PRO A 129 -6.11 -11.54 5.99
CA PRO A 129 -5.29 -10.37 5.78
C PRO A 129 -6.14 -9.11 5.57
N TYR A 130 -5.65 -7.99 6.07
CA TYR A 130 -6.25 -6.67 5.86
C TYR A 130 -5.17 -5.60 5.72
N LEU A 131 -5.46 -4.54 4.96
CA LEU A 131 -4.58 -3.40 4.84
C LEU A 131 -4.62 -2.58 6.13
N MET A 132 -3.51 -2.58 6.88
CA MET A 132 -3.39 -1.92 8.16
C MET A 132 -2.91 -0.47 8.03
N ALA A 133 -1.98 -0.21 7.11
CA ALA A 133 -1.39 1.10 6.92
C ALA A 133 -0.77 1.24 5.53
N LEU A 134 -0.68 2.49 5.09
CA LEU A 134 0.10 2.91 3.95
C LEU A 134 1.17 3.85 4.48
N ARG A 135 2.44 3.61 4.12
CA ARG A 135 3.57 4.38 4.63
C ARG A 135 4.37 4.95 3.48
N ARG A 136 4.44 6.26 3.44
CA ARG A 136 5.21 7.00 2.45
C ARG A 136 6.62 7.27 3.02
N THR A 137 7.63 6.96 2.22
CA THR A 137 9.01 7.36 2.53
C THR A 137 9.09 8.89 2.44
N PRO A 138 9.60 9.57 3.47
CA PRO A 138 9.87 11.00 3.38
C PRO A 138 10.79 11.29 2.19
N VAL A 139 10.60 12.43 1.56
CA VAL A 139 11.53 12.94 0.56
C VAL A 139 12.83 13.25 1.30
N SER A 140 13.79 12.36 1.22
CA SER A 140 15.11 12.50 1.84
C SER A 140 16.19 12.46 0.78
N HIS A 141 17.31 13.08 1.09
CA HIS A 141 18.50 13.08 0.26
C HIS A 141 18.95 11.65 -0.09
N GLU A 142 19.59 11.50 -1.23
CA GLU A 142 20.04 10.20 -1.74
C GLU A 142 21.09 9.54 -0.84
N GLY A 143 21.15 8.21 -0.84
CA GLY A 143 22.23 7.43 -0.28
C GLY A 143 21.85 6.47 0.85
N GLU A 144 22.83 6.15 1.71
CA GLU A 144 22.71 5.17 2.79
C GLU A 144 21.66 5.55 3.85
N GLU A 145 21.53 6.84 4.14
CA GLU A 145 20.53 7.38 5.06
C GLU A 145 19.10 7.09 4.61
N SER A 146 18.87 7.11 3.31
CA SER A 146 17.59 6.82 2.69
C SER A 146 17.16 5.36 2.92
N ASN A 147 18.07 4.39 2.85
CA ASN A 147 17.77 2.98 3.13
C ASN A 147 17.50 2.72 4.61
N GLU A 148 18.20 3.42 5.51
CA GLU A 148 17.93 3.33 6.94
C GLU A 148 16.56 3.92 7.30
N THR A 149 16.20 5.06 6.70
CA THR A 149 14.89 5.69 6.87
C THR A 149 13.76 4.74 6.42
N ARG A 150 13.93 4.07 5.26
CA ARG A 150 12.96 3.06 4.79
C ARG A 150 12.86 1.86 5.73
N ALA A 151 13.99 1.35 6.23
CA ALA A 151 14.00 0.24 7.15
C ALA A 151 13.32 0.60 8.49
N ARG A 152 13.57 1.79 9.03
CA ARG A 152 12.87 2.29 10.22
C ARG A 152 11.37 2.47 10.00
N LEU A 153 10.98 2.95 8.83
CA LEU A 153 9.56 3.15 8.48
C LEU A 153 8.74 1.87 8.58
N ILE A 154 9.35 0.70 8.35
CA ILE A 154 8.71 -0.61 8.41
C ILE A 154 9.22 -1.49 9.56
N SER A 155 9.90 -0.91 10.57
CA SER A 155 10.58 -1.65 11.65
C SER A 155 9.67 -2.47 12.55
N ASP A 156 8.37 -2.21 12.54
CA ASP A 156 7.36 -3.00 13.23
C ASP A 156 6.80 -4.17 12.39
N CYS A 157 7.29 -4.34 11.14
CA CYS A 157 6.93 -5.46 10.29
C CYS A 157 7.83 -6.67 10.53
N HIS A 158 7.35 -7.86 10.22
CA HIS A 158 8.09 -9.12 10.32
C HIS A 158 8.71 -9.52 8.98
N LEU A 159 8.00 -9.23 7.90
CA LEU A 159 8.38 -9.57 6.53
C LEU A 159 8.34 -8.32 5.64
N LEU A 160 9.22 -8.29 4.66
CA LEU A 160 9.21 -7.31 3.57
C LEU A 160 9.23 -8.07 2.24
N PHE A 161 8.23 -7.83 1.39
CA PHE A 161 8.23 -8.27 0.00
C PHE A 161 8.64 -7.12 -0.92
N CYS A 162 9.58 -7.38 -1.81
CA CYS A 162 10.04 -6.44 -2.81
C CYS A 162 10.50 -7.19 -4.07
N GLU A 163 10.52 -6.52 -5.21
CA GLU A 163 11.06 -7.07 -6.45
C GLU A 163 12.60 -7.14 -6.39
N ALA A 164 13.22 -6.11 -5.86
CA ALA A 164 14.66 -6.05 -5.70
C ALA A 164 15.09 -5.34 -4.40
N ILE A 165 16.18 -5.82 -3.84
CA ILE A 165 16.86 -5.19 -2.70
C ILE A 165 18.37 -5.45 -2.82
N GLY A 166 19.17 -4.41 -2.72
CA GLY A 166 20.63 -4.52 -2.73
C GLY A 166 21.17 -5.06 -1.40
N GLY A 167 22.36 -5.70 -1.41
CA GLY A 167 22.96 -6.31 -0.22
C GLY A 167 23.06 -5.39 1.01
N PRO A 168 23.58 -4.16 0.90
CA PRO A 168 23.65 -3.22 2.01
C PRO A 168 22.28 -2.86 2.59
N ALA A 169 21.28 -2.69 1.75
CA ALA A 169 19.90 -2.40 2.15
C ALA A 169 19.26 -3.61 2.85
N ALA A 170 19.48 -4.82 2.33
CA ALA A 170 19.00 -6.05 2.95
C ALA A 170 19.59 -6.26 4.34
N ALA A 171 20.89 -6.00 4.52
CA ALA A 171 21.54 -6.08 5.82
C ALA A 171 20.93 -5.10 6.85
N ARG A 172 20.48 -3.92 6.42
CA ARG A 172 19.78 -2.96 7.29
C ARG A 172 18.40 -3.45 7.69
N VAL A 173 17.62 -3.93 6.72
CA VAL A 173 16.29 -4.52 6.97
C VAL A 173 16.39 -5.68 7.97
N ILE A 174 17.38 -6.56 7.82
CA ILE A 174 17.62 -7.68 8.74
C ILE A 174 18.00 -7.19 10.14
N ARG A 175 18.80 -6.11 10.28
CA ARG A 175 19.13 -5.51 11.59
C ARG A 175 17.90 -4.98 12.34
N HIS A 176 16.86 -4.54 11.60
CA HIS A 176 15.55 -4.20 12.17
C HIS A 176 14.67 -5.43 12.41
N ASN A 177 15.27 -6.63 12.34
CA ASN A 177 14.54 -7.88 12.52
C ASN A 177 13.43 -8.14 11.49
N ILE A 178 13.50 -7.57 10.31
CA ILE A 178 12.57 -7.81 9.21
C ILE A 178 13.21 -8.82 8.26
N HIS A 179 12.44 -9.82 7.82
CA HIS A 179 12.91 -10.79 6.84
C HIS A 179 12.56 -10.34 5.41
N PRO A 180 13.55 -9.94 4.58
CA PRO A 180 13.30 -9.52 3.21
C PRO A 180 13.09 -10.74 2.31
N ILE A 181 12.04 -10.68 1.48
CA ILE A 181 11.68 -11.71 0.50
C ILE A 181 11.64 -11.05 -0.88
N LYS A 182 12.51 -11.51 -1.77
CA LYS A 182 12.49 -11.11 -3.17
C LYS A 182 11.48 -11.96 -3.92
N VAL A 183 10.67 -11.31 -4.74
CA VAL A 183 9.69 -11.98 -5.61
C VAL A 183 9.98 -11.66 -7.08
N LEU A 184 9.44 -12.47 -7.97
CA LEU A 184 9.54 -12.22 -9.41
C LEU A 184 8.64 -11.02 -9.81
N PRO A 185 9.00 -10.31 -10.90
CA PRO A 185 8.15 -9.26 -11.45
C PRO A 185 6.73 -9.75 -11.73
N GLY A 186 5.74 -8.90 -11.47
CA GLY A 186 4.33 -9.20 -11.73
C GLY A 186 3.62 -10.07 -10.68
N VAL A 187 4.31 -10.46 -9.62
CA VAL A 187 3.67 -11.20 -8.51
C VAL A 187 2.69 -10.29 -7.78
N SER A 188 1.43 -10.73 -7.66
CA SER A 188 0.40 -9.94 -6.99
C SER A 188 0.51 -9.99 -5.47
N ILE A 189 0.20 -8.88 -4.80
CA ILE A 189 0.10 -8.80 -3.34
C ILE A 189 -0.94 -9.83 -2.84
N ALA A 190 -2.08 -9.92 -3.50
CA ALA A 190 -3.15 -10.85 -3.13
C ALA A 190 -2.68 -12.32 -3.11
N SER A 191 -1.86 -12.74 -4.09
CA SER A 191 -1.32 -14.10 -4.12
C SER A 191 -0.36 -14.37 -2.96
N GLN A 192 0.46 -13.38 -2.58
CA GLN A 192 1.37 -13.50 -1.44
C GLN A 192 0.61 -13.51 -0.11
N LEU A 193 -0.41 -12.69 0.04
CA LEU A 193 -1.29 -12.71 1.22
C LEU A 193 -1.99 -14.05 1.37
N ALA A 194 -2.52 -14.64 0.29
CA ALA A 194 -3.12 -15.96 0.31
C ALA A 194 -2.12 -17.07 0.68
N ALA A 195 -0.89 -16.98 0.18
CA ALA A 195 0.18 -17.93 0.55
C ALA A 195 0.57 -17.81 2.02
N LEU A 196 0.70 -16.59 2.54
CA LEU A 196 0.97 -16.34 3.95
C LEU A 196 -0.18 -16.81 4.85
N GLN A 197 -1.43 -16.60 4.46
CA GLN A 197 -2.60 -17.08 5.20
C GLN A 197 -2.56 -18.61 5.35
N ARG A 198 -2.30 -19.34 4.26
CA ARG A 198 -2.14 -20.80 4.30
C ARG A 198 -0.99 -21.22 5.21
N MET A 199 0.17 -20.57 5.09
CA MET A 199 1.32 -20.83 5.97
C MET A 199 0.98 -20.63 7.45
N LEU A 200 0.24 -19.60 7.80
CA LEU A 200 -0.16 -19.30 9.18
C LEU A 200 -1.12 -20.35 9.76
N THR A 201 -1.98 -20.95 8.91
CA THR A 201 -2.98 -21.95 9.34
C THR A 201 -2.45 -23.38 9.31
N GLU A 202 -1.63 -23.72 8.33
CA GLU A 202 -1.21 -25.11 8.08
C GLU A 202 0.17 -25.44 8.65
N ASN A 203 1.13 -24.52 8.49
CA ASN A 203 2.54 -24.81 8.81
C ASN A 203 3.33 -23.54 9.17
N MET A 204 3.03 -22.95 10.30
CA MET A 204 3.72 -21.74 10.77
C MET A 204 5.18 -22.05 11.12
N PRO A 205 6.18 -21.37 10.53
CA PRO A 205 7.58 -21.55 10.88
C PRO A 205 7.85 -21.26 12.37
N PRO A 206 8.69 -22.05 13.06
CA PRO A 206 8.96 -21.88 14.49
C PRO A 206 9.49 -20.50 14.87
N TRP A 207 10.31 -19.89 14.02
CA TRP A 207 10.82 -18.54 14.26
C TRP A 207 9.72 -17.48 14.24
N LEU A 208 8.72 -17.65 13.36
CA LEU A 208 7.58 -16.75 13.26
C LEU A 208 6.63 -16.94 14.44
N ALA A 209 6.34 -18.19 14.81
CA ALA A 209 5.53 -18.51 15.99
C ALA A 209 6.09 -17.85 17.25
N ARG A 210 7.41 -17.99 17.49
CA ARG A 210 8.09 -17.33 18.61
C ARG A 210 7.94 -15.80 18.58
N ARG A 211 8.08 -15.19 17.41
CA ARG A 211 7.93 -13.74 17.25
C ARG A 211 6.51 -13.24 17.52
N LEU A 212 5.53 -14.05 17.19
CA LEU A 212 4.12 -13.75 17.42
C LEU A 212 3.64 -14.16 18.83
N GLY A 213 4.55 -14.63 19.70
CA GLY A 213 4.23 -15.08 21.04
C GLY A 213 3.31 -16.32 21.05
N LYS A 214 3.30 -17.09 19.95
CA LYS A 214 2.53 -18.34 19.84
C LYS A 214 3.41 -19.51 20.24
N SER A 215 2.90 -20.42 21.08
CA SER A 215 3.57 -21.66 21.43
C SER A 215 3.78 -22.51 20.16
N ASN A 216 4.95 -23.13 20.05
CA ASN A 216 5.26 -23.97 18.91
C ASN A 216 4.42 -25.28 19.02
N PRO A 217 3.58 -25.62 18.05
CA PRO A 217 2.82 -26.88 18.07
C PRO A 217 3.69 -28.15 18.17
N LEU A 218 4.96 -28.05 17.77
CA LEU A 218 5.92 -29.16 17.84
C LEU A 218 6.48 -29.41 19.25
N GLU A 219 6.53 -28.38 20.10
CA GLU A 219 6.95 -28.56 21.50
C GLU A 219 5.88 -29.30 22.32
N ASN A 220 4.61 -29.13 22.02
CA ASN A 220 3.53 -29.85 22.68
C ASN A 220 3.43 -31.35 22.31
N ARG A 221 4.08 -31.80 21.23
CA ARG A 221 4.11 -33.22 20.82
C ARG A 221 5.26 -34.03 21.43
N LEU A 222 6.25 -33.34 22.00
CA LEU A 222 7.41 -34.00 22.64
C LEU A 222 7.20 -34.24 24.14
N PHE A 223 6.12 -33.70 24.73
CA PHE A 223 5.78 -33.83 26.16
C PHE A 223 4.39 -34.42 26.42
N SER A 224 3.81 -35.09 25.42
CA SER A 224 2.55 -35.85 25.55
C SER A 224 2.77 -37.34 25.49
#